data_d9ef1cd2adee0d7e2183269bc832da8f
#
_entry.id   d9ef1cd2adee0d7e2183269bc832da8f
#
_cell.length_a   1.000
_cell.length_b   1.000
_cell.length_c   1.000
_cell.angle_alpha   90.00
_cell.angle_beta   90.00
_cell.angle_gamma   90.00
#
_symmetry.space_group_name_H-M   'P 1'
#
loop_
_entity.id
_entity.type
_entity.pdbx_description
1 polymer ?
#
loop_
_entity_poly.entity_id
_entity_poly.type
_entity_poly.pdbx_seq_one_letter_code
_entity_poly.pdbx_strand_id
1 'polypeptide(L)'
;KQPNITSTALNRVNSNDPTHIYGNLKSNGKIILINPNGVLFKDGARVDVGSIIASTLNLKDKDFIDDKYVFEKNGFSGVVNNQGDIKALEGGTIAIIAPQVENKGEIETKNGTVALISGEKVKLSLNGNSLIQYSIERGVLNALIDNKQALKVDDGTIILSAKGVKEVKNAVIKNSGSLRADGITKKGGKIYLSASNGKVLNSGVIAANSQQNQGGSIRVTAENIQIDENSKISTVGKKSGGSIEIGGSWQNSNKEVFQATNTTIAEGTILDASAFDMGDGGEIVVWSDIHNSNSKTTVKGTLKAEGGKIKGNGGRIETSGRALDIDEITISTKSVDGVDGQWLIDPYNITISSGSDTNISGSFSASDNDAVINVGTLESALASSNVTVTTAGGGFQSGDITVDASITSSSSNDL
;
A
#
# COMPACT_ATOMS: atom_id res chain seq x y z
N LYS A 1 11.00 27.59 21.53
CA LYS A 1 11.44 26.41 22.27
C LYS A 1 10.37 26.01 23.26
N GLN A 2 9.94 24.76 23.27
CA GLN A 2 8.94 24.24 24.22
C GLN A 2 9.63 23.71 25.49
N PRO A 3 8.91 23.58 26.63
CA PRO A 3 9.46 23.12 27.90
C PRO A 3 10.19 21.77 27.80
N ASN A 4 9.60 20.81 27.04
CA ASN A 4 10.21 19.49 26.80
C ASN A 4 9.78 18.93 25.43
N ILE A 5 10.30 17.75 25.06
CA ILE A 5 10.05 17.11 23.75
C ILE A 5 8.62 16.59 23.58
N THR A 6 7.88 16.40 24.66
CA THR A 6 6.48 15.92 24.65
C THR A 6 5.48 17.09 24.77
N SER A 7 5.95 18.31 25.07
CA SER A 7 5.10 19.48 25.12
C SER A 7 4.44 19.74 23.77
N THR A 8 3.18 20.15 23.78
CA THR A 8 2.41 20.42 22.56
C THR A 8 1.99 21.89 22.51
N ALA A 9 2.20 22.54 21.39
CA ALA A 9 1.69 23.89 21.08
C ALA A 9 0.59 23.78 20.04
N LEU A 10 -0.63 24.22 20.38
CA LEU A 10 -1.73 24.36 19.44
C LEU A 10 -1.72 25.79 18.87
N ASN A 11 -1.50 25.89 17.57
CA ASN A 11 -1.53 27.13 16.82
C ASN A 11 -2.73 27.12 15.88
N ARG A 12 -3.71 27.97 16.14
CA ARG A 12 -4.90 28.12 15.31
C ARG A 12 -4.88 29.48 14.64
N VAL A 13 -5.02 29.48 13.32
CA VAL A 13 -5.12 30.71 12.51
C VAL A 13 -6.59 31.08 12.35
N ASN A 14 -6.94 32.29 12.74
CA ASN A 14 -8.32 32.80 12.72
C ASN A 14 -8.55 33.79 11.58
N SER A 15 -7.53 34.08 10.73
CA SER A 15 -7.70 34.90 9.54
C SER A 15 -8.36 34.11 8.41
N ASN A 16 -8.87 34.82 7.40
CA ASN A 16 -9.44 34.19 6.20
C ASN A 16 -8.36 33.78 5.17
N ASP A 17 -7.09 34.06 5.45
CA ASP A 17 -6.00 33.77 4.54
C ASP A 17 -5.38 32.39 4.87
N PRO A 18 -4.92 31.64 3.88
CA PRO A 18 -4.14 30.43 4.13
C PRO A 18 -2.80 30.75 4.80
N THR A 19 -2.30 29.79 5.57
CA THR A 19 -0.95 29.88 6.14
C THR A 19 0.10 29.59 5.08
N HIS A 20 1.05 30.49 4.91
CA HIS A 20 2.21 30.31 4.05
C HIS A 20 3.49 30.24 4.89
N ILE A 21 4.21 29.14 4.84
CA ILE A 21 5.51 28.97 5.50
C ILE A 21 6.58 28.99 4.42
N TYR A 22 7.42 30.03 4.44
CA TYR A 22 8.54 30.24 3.50
C TYR A 22 9.91 29.98 4.11
N GLY A 23 10.02 30.02 5.43
CA GLY A 23 11.29 29.95 6.15
C GLY A 23 11.38 28.74 7.06
N ASN A 24 12.08 28.90 8.18
CA ASN A 24 12.32 27.82 9.13
C ASN A 24 11.27 27.81 10.24
N LEU A 25 10.64 26.66 10.46
CA LEU A 25 9.81 26.35 11.63
C LEU A 25 10.53 25.33 12.49
N LYS A 26 11.04 25.75 13.66
CA LYS A 26 11.80 24.86 14.55
C LYS A 26 11.15 24.72 15.92
N SER A 27 11.07 23.49 16.41
CA SER A 27 10.60 23.18 17.76
C SER A 27 11.16 21.87 18.26
N ASN A 28 11.47 21.81 19.56
CA ASN A 28 11.84 20.54 20.19
C ASN A 28 10.64 19.68 20.58
N GLY A 29 9.42 20.22 20.59
CA GLY A 29 8.20 19.52 20.93
C GLY A 29 7.23 19.38 19.76
N LYS A 30 5.99 19.02 20.05
CA LYS A 30 4.90 18.85 19.08
C LYS A 30 4.28 20.18 18.70
N ILE A 31 4.05 20.39 17.41
CA ILE A 31 3.29 21.51 16.88
C ILE A 31 2.00 20.99 16.27
N ILE A 32 0.86 21.56 16.65
CA ILE A 32 -0.40 21.42 15.95
C ILE A 32 -0.69 22.76 15.27
N LEU A 33 -0.75 22.77 13.95
CA LEU A 33 -1.07 23.94 13.13
C LEU A 33 -2.41 23.72 12.45
N ILE A 34 -3.37 24.59 12.77
CA ILE A 34 -4.72 24.52 12.22
C ILE A 34 -5.02 25.80 11.46
N ASN A 35 -5.36 25.65 10.17
CA ASN A 35 -5.92 26.74 9.38
C ASN A 35 -6.95 26.19 8.39
N PRO A 36 -8.26 26.44 8.62
CA PRO A 36 -9.31 25.99 7.70
C PRO A 36 -9.15 26.50 6.26
N ASN A 37 -8.48 27.64 6.05
CA ASN A 37 -8.30 28.23 4.73
C ASN A 37 -7.13 27.60 3.93
N GLY A 38 -6.34 26.75 4.56
CA GLY A 38 -5.22 26.03 3.93
C GLY A 38 -3.91 26.22 4.65
N VAL A 39 -2.99 25.28 4.43
CA VAL A 39 -1.61 25.35 4.92
C VAL A 39 -0.67 25.01 3.77
N LEU A 40 0.22 25.95 3.45
CA LEU A 40 1.17 25.82 2.36
C LEU A 40 2.60 25.92 2.91
N PHE A 41 3.32 24.81 2.89
CA PHE A 41 4.77 24.81 3.08
C PHE A 41 5.38 25.06 1.70
N LYS A 42 5.95 26.25 1.51
CA LYS A 42 6.47 26.69 0.21
C LYS A 42 7.82 26.06 -0.10
N ASP A 43 8.21 26.13 -1.34
CA ASP A 43 9.58 25.76 -1.75
C ASP A 43 10.61 26.53 -0.92
N GLY A 44 11.64 25.80 -0.43
CA GLY A 44 12.63 26.31 0.50
C GLY A 44 12.20 26.38 1.98
N ALA A 45 10.93 26.11 2.31
CA ALA A 45 10.51 25.98 3.70
C ALA A 45 11.19 24.77 4.37
N ARG A 46 11.60 24.94 5.62
CA ARG A 46 12.21 23.89 6.44
C ARG A 46 11.53 23.79 7.77
N VAL A 47 10.90 22.66 8.01
CA VAL A 47 10.25 22.31 9.28
C VAL A 47 11.12 21.27 9.99
N ASP A 48 11.55 21.59 11.22
CA ASP A 48 12.38 20.71 12.06
C ASP A 48 11.81 20.71 13.48
N VAL A 49 11.08 19.68 13.82
CA VAL A 49 10.20 19.65 15.01
C VAL A 49 10.22 18.29 15.70
N GLY A 50 9.76 18.26 16.97
CA GLY A 50 9.55 16.98 17.66
C GLY A 50 8.47 16.13 16.99
N SER A 51 7.36 16.76 16.65
CA SER A 51 6.26 16.22 15.82
C SER A 51 5.46 17.36 15.23
N ILE A 52 4.73 17.12 14.14
CA ILE A 52 3.81 18.11 13.58
C ILE A 52 2.49 17.46 13.15
N ILE A 53 1.39 18.13 13.48
CA ILE A 53 0.08 17.88 12.89
C ILE A 53 -0.34 19.15 12.17
N ALA A 54 -0.40 19.14 10.85
CA ALA A 54 -0.90 20.24 10.03
C ALA A 54 -2.30 19.89 9.53
N SER A 55 -3.30 20.72 9.83
CA SER A 55 -4.69 20.40 9.52
C SER A 55 -5.49 21.60 9.03
N THR A 56 -6.39 21.35 8.09
CA THR A 56 -7.47 22.28 7.74
C THR A 56 -8.79 21.93 8.46
N LEU A 57 -8.82 20.84 9.22
CA LEU A 57 -9.91 20.50 10.11
C LEU A 57 -9.67 21.11 11.49
N ASN A 58 -10.74 21.47 12.19
CA ASN A 58 -10.66 22.07 13.51
C ASN A 58 -10.49 21.02 14.61
N LEU A 59 -9.78 21.37 15.66
CA LEU A 59 -9.67 20.63 16.93
C LEU A 59 -10.24 21.50 18.05
N LYS A 60 -11.24 21.04 18.79
CA LYS A 60 -11.85 21.78 19.89
C LYS A 60 -10.85 21.94 21.04
N ASP A 61 -10.87 23.08 21.73
CA ASP A 61 -9.97 23.34 22.86
C ASP A 61 -10.15 22.35 23.99
N LYS A 62 -11.40 21.96 24.27
CA LYS A 62 -11.70 20.92 25.27
C LYS A 62 -11.06 19.59 24.90
N ASP A 63 -11.18 19.17 23.63
CA ASP A 63 -10.61 17.90 23.16
C ASP A 63 -9.07 17.94 23.23
N PHE A 64 -8.46 19.09 22.89
CA PHE A 64 -7.03 19.30 23.03
C PHE A 64 -6.56 19.20 24.50
N ILE A 65 -7.27 19.82 25.44
CA ILE A 65 -6.96 19.79 26.87
C ILE A 65 -7.11 18.37 27.44
N ASP A 66 -8.08 17.62 26.95
CA ASP A 66 -8.37 16.22 27.34
C ASP A 66 -7.47 15.19 26.59
N ASP A 67 -6.43 15.62 25.88
CA ASP A 67 -5.58 14.77 25.00
C ASP A 67 -6.38 13.95 23.96
N LYS A 68 -7.53 14.45 23.52
CA LYS A 68 -8.38 13.87 22.49
C LYS A 68 -8.15 14.59 21.18
N TYR A 69 -7.53 13.93 20.24
CA TYR A 69 -7.18 14.51 18.94
C TYR A 69 -8.26 14.19 17.89
N VAL A 70 -9.42 14.85 18.01
CA VAL A 70 -10.55 14.72 17.09
C VAL A 70 -10.60 15.95 16.19
N PHE A 71 -10.14 15.80 14.97
CA PHE A 71 -10.15 16.83 13.93
C PHE A 71 -11.44 16.73 13.13
N GLU A 72 -12.23 17.80 13.11
CA GLU A 72 -13.53 17.81 12.44
C GLU A 72 -13.69 19.08 11.61
N LYS A 73 -14.22 18.92 10.38
CA LYS A 73 -14.54 20.04 9.49
C LYS A 73 -15.61 20.94 10.13
N ASN A 74 -15.33 22.23 10.13
CA ASN A 74 -16.25 23.28 10.58
C ASN A 74 -16.31 24.38 9.52
N GLY A 75 -17.31 24.30 8.64
CA GLY A 75 -17.44 25.21 7.52
C GLY A 75 -16.52 24.84 6.34
N PHE A 76 -15.82 25.84 5.80
CA PHE A 76 -14.84 25.65 4.73
C PHE A 76 -13.65 24.84 5.20
N SER A 77 -13.04 24.08 4.30
CA SER A 77 -11.79 23.37 4.57
C SER A 77 -10.95 23.34 3.28
N GLY A 78 -9.82 23.99 3.34
CA GLY A 78 -8.87 24.14 2.24
C GLY A 78 -7.97 22.92 2.04
N VAL A 79 -6.87 23.13 1.33
CA VAL A 79 -5.86 22.12 0.99
C VAL A 79 -4.64 22.28 1.90
N VAL A 80 -3.98 21.17 2.24
CA VAL A 80 -2.59 21.21 2.72
C VAL A 80 -1.67 20.83 1.56
N ASN A 81 -0.75 21.74 1.23
CA ASN A 81 0.23 21.55 0.16
C ASN A 81 1.64 21.69 0.73
N ASN A 82 2.46 20.64 0.59
CA ASN A 82 3.86 20.67 0.95
C ASN A 82 4.73 20.73 -0.31
N GLN A 83 5.59 21.76 -0.39
CA GLN A 83 6.63 21.93 -1.40
C GLN A 83 8.02 22.03 -0.76
N GLY A 84 8.10 22.08 0.59
CA GLY A 84 9.32 22.19 1.36
C GLY A 84 9.73 20.88 2.04
N ASP A 85 10.69 20.98 2.94
CA ASP A 85 11.24 19.87 3.71
C ASP A 85 10.59 19.84 5.10
N ILE A 86 9.95 18.74 5.45
CA ILE A 86 9.36 18.53 6.78
C ILE A 86 10.06 17.36 7.46
N LYS A 87 10.72 17.65 8.59
CA LYS A 87 11.41 16.64 9.41
C LYS A 87 10.87 16.61 10.83
N ALA A 88 10.65 15.39 11.33
CA ALA A 88 10.40 15.18 12.75
C ALA A 88 11.57 14.43 13.40
N LEU A 89 11.74 14.68 14.71
CA LEU A 89 12.71 13.94 15.50
C LEU A 89 12.39 12.44 15.52
N GLU A 90 13.36 11.64 15.92
CA GLU A 90 13.21 10.18 16.05
C GLU A 90 12.01 9.83 16.94
N GLY A 91 11.17 8.90 16.47
CA GLY A 91 9.90 8.52 17.10
C GLY A 91 8.75 9.51 16.89
N GLY A 92 9.00 10.64 16.20
CA GLY A 92 8.01 11.68 15.97
C GLY A 92 6.98 11.34 14.92
N THR A 93 5.84 12.01 14.99
CA THR A 93 4.76 11.90 14.02
C THR A 93 4.69 13.16 13.15
N ILE A 94 4.59 12.96 11.84
CA ILE A 94 4.19 13.99 10.88
C ILE A 94 2.84 13.59 10.34
N ALA A 95 1.77 14.29 10.76
CA ALA A 95 0.41 14.05 10.27
C ALA A 95 -0.10 15.26 9.50
N ILE A 96 -0.55 15.03 8.28
CA ILE A 96 -1.19 16.06 7.44
C ILE A 96 -2.64 15.64 7.21
N ILE A 97 -3.60 16.49 7.64
CA ILE A 97 -5.02 16.15 7.68
C ILE A 97 -5.82 17.24 6.95
N ALA A 98 -6.42 16.90 5.82
CA ALA A 98 -7.26 17.81 5.04
C ALA A 98 -8.19 17.02 4.10
N PRO A 99 -9.23 17.64 3.51
CA PRO A 99 -9.96 17.05 2.38
C PRO A 99 -9.06 16.70 1.20
N GLN A 100 -8.06 17.55 0.94
CA GLN A 100 -7.07 17.35 -0.10
C GLN A 100 -5.67 17.61 0.45
N VAL A 101 -4.75 16.67 0.21
CA VAL A 101 -3.35 16.74 0.61
C VAL A 101 -2.49 16.56 -0.64
N GLU A 102 -1.61 17.52 -0.91
CA GLU A 102 -0.59 17.40 -1.93
C GLU A 102 0.81 17.43 -1.31
N ASN A 103 1.66 16.50 -1.72
CA ASN A 103 3.07 16.51 -1.35
C ASN A 103 3.97 16.58 -2.60
N LYS A 104 4.70 17.67 -2.71
CA LYS A 104 5.73 17.94 -3.73
C LYS A 104 7.11 18.21 -3.12
N GLY A 105 7.22 18.08 -1.80
CA GLY A 105 8.44 18.24 -1.03
C GLY A 105 8.84 16.94 -0.33
N GLU A 106 9.90 16.99 0.46
CA GLU A 106 10.38 15.83 1.21
C GLU A 106 9.80 15.81 2.62
N ILE A 107 9.35 14.63 3.07
CA ILE A 107 8.87 14.42 4.43
C ILE A 107 9.65 13.25 5.04
N GLU A 108 10.31 13.49 6.18
CA GLU A 108 11.23 12.53 6.79
C GLU A 108 11.06 12.42 8.31
N THR A 109 11.12 11.19 8.82
CA THR A 109 11.34 10.90 10.24
C THR A 109 12.03 9.53 10.38
N LYS A 110 12.53 9.21 11.56
CA LYS A 110 13.13 7.91 11.88
C LYS A 110 12.40 7.27 13.06
N ASN A 111 12.16 5.96 13.03
CA ASN A 111 11.39 5.23 14.05
C ASN A 111 10.00 5.84 14.34
N GLY A 112 9.47 6.68 13.45
CA GLY A 112 8.27 7.46 13.64
C GLY A 112 7.16 7.09 12.64
N THR A 113 6.25 8.05 12.43
CA THR A 113 5.14 7.87 11.49
C THR A 113 4.95 9.10 10.62
N VAL A 114 4.82 8.90 9.32
CA VAL A 114 4.29 9.89 8.38
C VAL A 114 2.89 9.46 7.99
N ALA A 115 1.89 10.32 8.21
CA ALA A 115 0.49 10.07 7.90
C ALA A 115 -0.11 11.21 7.08
N LEU A 116 -0.50 10.92 5.83
CA LEU A 116 -1.32 11.81 4.99
C LEU A 116 -2.76 11.29 5.05
N ILE A 117 -3.68 12.08 5.56
CA ILE A 117 -5.06 11.64 5.85
C ILE A 117 -6.07 12.59 5.22
N SER A 118 -6.98 12.03 4.42
CA SER A 118 -8.06 12.78 3.77
C SER A 118 -9.44 12.32 4.25
N GLY A 119 -10.20 13.26 4.85
CA GLY A 119 -11.55 13.06 5.38
C GLY A 119 -12.11 14.33 5.98
N GLU A 120 -13.35 14.29 6.49
CA GLU A 120 -14.02 15.42 7.20
C GLU A 120 -14.00 15.29 8.73
N LYS A 121 -13.84 14.07 9.23
CA LYS A 121 -13.67 13.79 10.66
C LYS A 121 -12.65 12.69 10.86
N VAL A 122 -11.55 13.06 11.50
CA VAL A 122 -10.39 12.21 11.73
C VAL A 122 -10.04 12.19 13.22
N LYS A 123 -9.88 11.01 13.77
CA LYS A 123 -9.43 10.83 15.14
C LYS A 123 -8.03 10.23 15.14
N LEU A 124 -7.13 10.81 15.92
CA LEU A 124 -5.81 10.26 16.20
C LEU A 124 -5.71 9.86 17.67
N SER A 125 -5.01 8.76 17.93
CA SER A 125 -4.59 8.34 19.27
C SER A 125 -3.06 8.44 19.33
N LEU A 126 -2.54 9.26 20.20
CA LEU A 126 -1.12 9.52 20.36
C LEU A 126 -0.63 9.01 21.72
N ASN A 127 0.60 8.54 21.77
CA ASN A 127 1.35 8.33 23.00
C ASN A 127 2.64 9.16 22.93
N GLY A 128 2.68 10.27 23.67
CA GLY A 128 3.72 11.27 23.49
C GLY A 128 3.74 11.81 22.06
N ASN A 129 4.83 11.58 21.35
CA ASN A 129 5.00 11.99 19.96
C ASN A 129 4.63 10.92 18.93
N SER A 130 4.33 9.71 19.36
CA SER A 130 4.07 8.56 18.47
C SER A 130 2.59 8.40 18.16
N LEU A 131 2.24 8.20 16.89
CA LEU A 131 0.90 7.83 16.45
C LEU A 131 0.68 6.33 16.72
N ILE A 132 -0.31 6.02 17.57
CA ILE A 132 -0.66 4.64 17.90
C ILE A 132 -1.78 4.12 16.99
N GLN A 133 -2.79 4.97 16.76
CA GLN A 133 -3.95 4.60 15.96
C GLN A 133 -4.57 5.84 15.31
N TYR A 134 -5.23 5.64 14.19
CA TYR A 134 -6.07 6.66 13.55
C TYR A 134 -7.37 6.04 13.06
N SER A 135 -8.39 6.88 12.88
CA SER A 135 -9.62 6.52 12.18
C SER A 135 -10.19 7.71 11.41
N ILE A 136 -10.77 7.44 10.24
CA ILE A 136 -11.54 8.43 9.48
C ILE A 136 -13.03 8.12 9.71
N GLU A 137 -13.66 8.87 10.62
CA GLU A 137 -15.06 8.64 10.99
C GLU A 137 -16.00 9.12 9.88
N ARG A 138 -15.70 10.26 9.24
CA ARG A 138 -16.49 10.79 8.13
C ARG A 138 -15.64 11.08 6.90
N GLY A 139 -16.08 10.53 5.76
CA GLY A 139 -15.47 10.79 4.45
C GLY A 139 -15.79 12.17 3.91
N VAL A 140 -15.09 12.59 2.90
CA VAL A 140 -15.24 13.89 2.24
C VAL A 140 -15.49 13.75 0.75
N LEU A 141 -16.28 14.64 0.20
CA LEU A 141 -16.42 14.77 -1.25
C LEU A 141 -15.08 15.23 -1.85
N ASN A 142 -14.60 14.53 -2.87
CA ASN A 142 -13.29 14.76 -3.51
C ASN A 142 -12.09 14.54 -2.55
N ALA A 143 -12.14 13.50 -1.74
CA ALA A 143 -11.01 13.07 -0.94
C ALA A 143 -9.79 12.80 -1.84
N LEU A 144 -8.67 13.50 -1.60
CA LEU A 144 -7.46 13.37 -2.43
C LEU A 144 -6.20 13.37 -1.57
N ILE A 145 -5.34 12.40 -1.84
CA ILE A 145 -3.93 12.43 -1.46
C ILE A 145 -3.11 12.27 -2.73
N ASP A 146 -2.25 13.25 -3.04
CA ASP A 146 -1.40 13.27 -4.23
C ASP A 146 0.06 13.42 -3.80
N ASN A 147 0.79 12.31 -3.75
CA ASN A 147 2.21 12.29 -3.42
C ASN A 147 3.05 12.22 -4.69
N LYS A 148 3.86 13.26 -4.91
CA LYS A 148 4.75 13.41 -6.07
C LYS A 148 6.23 13.35 -5.71
N GLN A 149 6.57 13.32 -4.42
CA GLN A 149 7.94 13.37 -3.95
C GLN A 149 8.19 12.32 -2.84
N ALA A 150 9.27 12.46 -2.08
CA ALA A 150 9.69 11.45 -1.14
C ALA A 150 8.97 11.55 0.23
N LEU A 151 8.41 10.43 0.69
CA LEU A 151 8.12 10.16 2.09
C LEU A 151 9.11 9.10 2.58
N LYS A 152 9.92 9.44 3.60
CA LYS A 152 10.97 8.58 4.12
C LYS A 152 10.84 8.38 5.63
N VAL A 153 10.69 7.14 6.05
CA VAL A 153 10.52 6.78 7.46
C VAL A 153 11.35 5.53 7.77
N ASP A 154 12.61 5.73 8.10
CA ASP A 154 13.49 4.60 8.44
C ASP A 154 13.00 3.91 9.73
N ASP A 155 12.93 2.59 9.72
CA ASP A 155 12.46 1.75 10.84
C ASP A 155 11.02 2.09 11.35
N GLY A 156 10.16 2.75 10.54
CA GLY A 156 8.86 3.25 11.00
C GLY A 156 7.68 2.97 10.05
N THR A 157 6.71 3.88 10.02
CA THR A 157 5.44 3.65 9.31
C THR A 157 5.05 4.82 8.42
N ILE A 158 4.60 4.52 7.19
CA ILE A 158 3.97 5.47 6.27
C ILE A 158 2.49 5.08 6.10
N ILE A 159 1.61 6.07 6.21
CA ILE A 159 0.16 5.93 6.07
C ILE A 159 -0.34 6.97 5.06
N LEU A 160 -0.96 6.51 3.98
CA LEU A 160 -1.78 7.33 3.09
C LEU A 160 -3.21 6.80 3.21
N SER A 161 -4.12 7.60 3.78
CA SER A 161 -5.49 7.13 4.03
C SER A 161 -6.51 8.17 3.62
N ALA A 162 -7.35 7.84 2.65
CA ALA A 162 -8.41 8.68 2.14
C ALA A 162 -9.77 8.00 2.28
N LYS A 163 -10.80 8.73 2.72
CA LYS A 163 -12.16 8.24 2.79
C LYS A 163 -13.10 9.15 2.00
N GLY A 164 -13.70 8.60 0.95
CA GLY A 164 -14.72 9.24 0.15
C GLY A 164 -16.12 9.09 0.73
N VAL A 165 -17.07 9.80 0.15
CA VAL A 165 -18.50 9.58 0.39
C VAL A 165 -18.92 8.29 -0.29
N LYS A 166 -19.62 7.42 0.42
CA LYS A 166 -19.94 6.04 -0.01
C LYS A 166 -20.69 6.00 -1.35
N GLU A 167 -21.63 6.91 -1.53
CA GLU A 167 -22.49 6.98 -2.71
C GLU A 167 -21.75 7.46 -3.97
N VAL A 168 -20.66 8.20 -3.80
CA VAL A 168 -19.89 8.81 -4.91
C VAL A 168 -18.61 8.03 -5.21
N LYS A 169 -18.07 7.28 -4.23
CA LYS A 169 -16.86 6.45 -4.35
C LYS A 169 -15.65 7.21 -4.96
N ASN A 170 -15.41 8.42 -4.49
CA ASN A 170 -14.50 9.35 -5.12
C ASN A 170 -13.22 9.66 -4.31
N ALA A 171 -12.87 8.83 -3.33
CA ALA A 171 -11.57 8.93 -2.68
C ALA A 171 -10.46 8.54 -3.67
N VAL A 172 -9.40 9.33 -3.71
CA VAL A 172 -8.24 9.06 -4.58
C VAL A 172 -6.95 9.18 -3.80
N ILE A 173 -6.12 8.16 -3.87
CA ILE A 173 -4.72 8.22 -3.49
C ILE A 173 -3.90 8.06 -4.76
N LYS A 174 -3.03 9.04 -5.05
CA LYS A 174 -2.05 9.01 -6.13
C LYS A 174 -0.66 9.02 -5.54
N ASN A 175 0.19 8.12 -5.99
CA ASN A 175 1.60 8.13 -5.69
C ASN A 175 2.41 8.00 -6.97
N SER A 176 3.05 9.07 -7.39
CA SER A 176 4.06 9.09 -8.45
C SER A 176 5.47 9.32 -7.89
N GLY A 177 5.58 9.57 -6.60
CA GLY A 177 6.83 9.74 -5.87
C GLY A 177 7.36 8.46 -5.25
N SER A 178 8.06 8.59 -4.13
CA SER A 178 8.68 7.49 -3.43
C SER A 178 8.19 7.39 -1.98
N LEU A 179 7.70 6.24 -1.59
CA LEU A 179 7.36 5.88 -0.21
C LEU A 179 8.40 4.88 0.27
N ARG A 180 9.22 5.26 1.27
CA ARG A 180 10.26 4.40 1.82
C ARG A 180 10.14 4.26 3.33
N ALA A 181 9.91 3.04 3.78
CA ALA A 181 9.94 2.67 5.19
C ALA A 181 10.99 1.55 5.40
N ASP A 182 12.23 1.86 5.03
CA ASP A 182 13.31 0.88 5.02
C ASP A 182 13.79 0.56 6.45
N GLY A 183 14.12 -0.70 6.73
CA GLY A 183 14.70 -1.16 7.99
C GLY A 183 16.22 -1.00 7.97
N ILE A 184 16.74 -0.08 8.76
CA ILE A 184 18.20 0.13 8.89
C ILE A 184 18.77 -0.76 9.99
N THR A 185 18.14 -0.77 11.16
CA THR A 185 18.59 -1.53 12.34
C THR A 185 17.65 -2.67 12.71
N LYS A 186 16.42 -2.62 12.25
CA LYS A 186 15.35 -3.59 12.52
C LYS A 186 14.88 -4.24 11.22
N LYS A 187 13.76 -4.94 11.25
CA LYS A 187 13.03 -5.34 10.05
C LYS A 187 12.53 -4.10 9.30
N GLY A 188 12.23 -4.23 8.02
CA GLY A 188 11.58 -3.16 7.23
C GLY A 188 10.33 -2.63 7.93
N GLY A 189 9.99 -1.38 7.69
CA GLY A 189 8.85 -0.71 8.28
C GLY A 189 7.51 -1.13 7.66
N LYS A 190 6.51 -0.29 7.82
CA LYS A 190 5.16 -0.57 7.32
C LYS A 190 4.68 0.57 6.41
N ILE A 191 4.05 0.21 5.30
CA ILE A 191 3.43 1.18 4.40
C ILE A 191 1.98 0.77 4.13
N TYR A 192 1.05 1.68 4.41
CA TYR A 192 -0.37 1.48 4.21
C TYR A 192 -0.95 2.55 3.27
N LEU A 193 -1.55 2.10 2.17
CA LEU A 193 -2.37 2.94 1.29
C LEU A 193 -3.82 2.43 1.38
N SER A 194 -4.73 3.27 1.87
CA SER A 194 -6.14 2.88 2.04
C SER A 194 -7.08 3.95 1.52
N ALA A 195 -7.72 3.70 0.38
CA ALA A 195 -8.72 4.58 -0.21
C ALA A 195 -10.14 3.99 -0.05
N SER A 196 -10.74 4.19 1.12
CA SER A 196 -12.12 3.73 1.38
C SER A 196 -13.12 4.48 0.51
N ASN A 197 -13.96 3.73 -0.19
CA ASN A 197 -14.89 4.23 -1.21
C ASN A 197 -14.16 4.97 -2.34
N GLY A 198 -13.16 4.32 -2.95
CA GLY A 198 -12.40 4.99 -3.99
C GLY A 198 -11.30 4.16 -4.63
N LYS A 199 -10.22 4.83 -5.04
CA LYS A 199 -9.14 4.20 -5.79
C LYS A 199 -7.74 4.59 -5.32
N VAL A 200 -6.80 3.68 -5.54
CA VAL A 200 -5.36 3.91 -5.42
C VAL A 200 -4.73 3.80 -6.81
N LEU A 201 -3.93 4.81 -7.17
CA LEU A 201 -3.14 4.87 -8.39
C LEU A 201 -1.67 5.02 -7.99
N ASN A 202 -0.83 4.08 -8.39
CA ASN A 202 0.60 4.14 -8.11
C ASN A 202 1.39 4.01 -9.42
N SER A 203 2.24 4.99 -9.69
CA SER A 203 3.24 4.96 -10.75
C SER A 203 4.66 5.16 -10.21
N GLY A 204 4.81 5.22 -8.89
CA GLY A 204 6.06 5.47 -8.21
C GLY A 204 6.65 4.24 -7.53
N VAL A 205 7.53 4.51 -6.55
CA VAL A 205 8.21 3.48 -5.76
C VAL A 205 7.58 3.34 -4.39
N ILE A 206 7.34 2.10 -3.95
CA ILE A 206 6.93 1.78 -2.58
C ILE A 206 7.90 0.73 -2.03
N ALA A 207 8.68 1.08 -1.00
CA ALA A 207 9.72 0.22 -0.48
C ALA A 207 9.70 0.14 1.06
N ALA A 208 9.67 -1.08 1.57
CA ALA A 208 9.81 -1.39 2.99
C ALA A 208 10.88 -2.49 3.15
N ASN A 209 12.08 -2.22 2.63
CA ASN A 209 13.18 -3.17 2.60
C ASN A 209 13.94 -3.23 3.93
N SER A 210 14.80 -4.23 4.12
CA SER A 210 15.74 -4.26 5.24
C SER A 210 17.11 -4.77 4.81
N GLN A 211 18.13 -3.96 5.05
CA GLN A 211 19.51 -4.34 4.77
C GLN A 211 20.14 -5.24 5.84
N GLN A 212 19.49 -5.43 6.98
CA GLN A 212 20.03 -6.19 8.10
C GLN A 212 19.17 -7.39 8.51
N ASN A 213 17.87 -7.32 8.30
CA ASN A 213 16.90 -8.29 8.81
C ASN A 213 15.85 -8.67 7.77
N GLN A 214 14.65 -8.97 8.23
CA GLN A 214 13.47 -9.24 7.40
C GLN A 214 12.95 -7.97 6.74
N GLY A 215 12.47 -8.07 5.50
CA GLY A 215 11.68 -7.05 4.83
C GLY A 215 10.44 -6.64 5.64
N GLY A 216 9.88 -5.49 5.32
CA GLY A 216 8.72 -4.94 6.01
C GLY A 216 7.39 -5.42 5.45
N SER A 217 6.38 -4.58 5.55
CA SER A 217 5.04 -4.90 5.05
C SER A 217 4.44 -3.72 4.30
N ILE A 218 3.87 -4.01 3.13
CA ILE A 218 3.15 -3.07 2.30
C ILE A 218 1.74 -3.59 2.12
N ARG A 219 0.73 -2.73 2.38
CA ARG A 219 -0.67 -3.06 2.14
C ARG A 219 -1.35 -1.94 1.38
N VAL A 220 -2.02 -2.32 0.28
CA VAL A 220 -2.79 -1.39 -0.56
C VAL A 220 -4.24 -1.88 -0.61
N THR A 221 -5.18 -1.05 -0.16
CA THR A 221 -6.61 -1.37 -0.12
C THR A 221 -7.43 -0.23 -0.73
N ALA A 222 -8.31 -0.59 -1.66
CA ALA A 222 -9.30 0.31 -2.27
C ALA A 222 -10.33 -0.53 -3.02
N GLU A 223 -11.43 0.07 -3.49
CA GLU A 223 -12.31 -0.62 -4.43
C GLU A 223 -11.63 -0.87 -5.78
N ASN A 224 -10.84 0.10 -6.24
CA ASN A 224 -10.09 -0.01 -7.49
C ASN A 224 -8.61 0.31 -7.23
N ILE A 225 -7.74 -0.60 -7.61
CA ILE A 225 -6.29 -0.45 -7.45
C ILE A 225 -5.64 -0.57 -8.82
N GLN A 226 -4.81 0.42 -9.15
CA GLN A 226 -4.02 0.43 -10.37
C GLN A 226 -2.56 0.71 -10.02
N ILE A 227 -1.71 -0.23 -10.34
CA ILE A 227 -0.26 -0.11 -10.27
C ILE A 227 0.23 -0.01 -11.71
N ASP A 228 0.69 1.20 -12.07
CA ASP A 228 1.06 1.55 -13.43
C ASP A 228 2.42 0.98 -13.84
N GLU A 229 2.69 1.03 -15.13
CA GLU A 229 3.93 0.57 -15.75
C GLU A 229 5.18 1.09 -15.03
N ASN A 230 6.21 0.27 -14.97
CA ASN A 230 7.50 0.57 -14.33
C ASN A 230 7.46 0.90 -12.83
N SER A 231 6.33 0.74 -12.16
CA SER A 231 6.24 0.84 -10.71
C SER A 231 7.11 -0.23 -10.03
N LYS A 232 7.67 0.11 -8.88
CA LYS A 232 8.46 -0.84 -8.07
C LYS A 232 7.91 -0.88 -6.65
N ILE A 233 7.48 -2.07 -6.24
CA ILE A 233 6.98 -2.31 -4.89
C ILE A 233 7.85 -3.41 -4.26
N SER A 234 8.52 -3.11 -3.13
CA SER A 234 9.48 -4.05 -2.57
C SER A 234 9.47 -4.13 -1.06
N THR A 235 9.61 -5.37 -0.58
CA THR A 235 9.81 -5.72 0.84
C THR A 235 10.97 -6.71 0.97
N VAL A 236 12.04 -6.43 0.23
CA VAL A 236 13.24 -7.28 0.22
C VAL A 236 13.96 -7.21 1.55
N GLY A 237 14.40 -8.36 2.06
CA GLY A 237 15.13 -8.41 3.31
C GLY A 237 16.41 -9.22 3.22
N LYS A 238 17.40 -8.90 4.08
CA LYS A 238 18.67 -9.62 4.11
C LYS A 238 18.50 -11.06 4.60
N LYS A 239 17.68 -11.24 5.63
CA LYS A 239 17.47 -12.52 6.32
C LYS A 239 16.15 -13.21 5.93
N SER A 240 15.20 -12.49 5.38
CA SER A 240 13.93 -13.01 4.90
C SER A 240 13.19 -11.90 4.14
N GLY A 241 12.42 -12.27 3.13
CA GLY A 241 11.47 -11.37 2.50
C GLY A 241 10.40 -10.87 3.47
N GLY A 242 9.67 -9.82 3.06
CA GLY A 242 8.55 -9.26 3.80
C GLY A 242 7.20 -9.65 3.20
N SER A 243 6.19 -8.79 3.33
CA SER A 243 4.87 -9.04 2.77
C SER A 243 4.37 -7.87 1.91
N ILE A 244 3.78 -8.18 0.77
CA ILE A 244 3.09 -7.25 -0.14
C ILE A 244 1.66 -7.76 -0.31
N GLU A 245 0.68 -6.99 0.15
CA GLU A 245 -0.74 -7.30 0.01
C GLU A 245 -1.43 -6.19 -0.78
N ILE A 246 -1.96 -6.51 -1.95
CA ILE A 246 -2.65 -5.59 -2.85
C ILE A 246 -4.06 -6.10 -3.12
N GLY A 247 -5.07 -5.41 -2.62
CA GLY A 247 -6.49 -5.70 -2.84
C GLY A 247 -7.10 -6.74 -1.92
N GLY A 248 -6.32 -7.40 -1.06
CA GLY A 248 -6.81 -8.40 -0.12
C GLY A 248 -5.69 -8.98 0.74
N SER A 249 -5.95 -10.07 1.43
CA SER A 249 -4.99 -10.85 2.22
C SER A 249 -4.94 -12.29 1.74
N TRP A 250 -3.88 -13.01 2.06
CA TRP A 250 -3.69 -14.43 1.68
C TRP A 250 -4.95 -15.25 1.95
N GLN A 251 -5.52 -15.84 0.88
CA GLN A 251 -6.76 -16.63 0.91
C GLN A 251 -7.89 -15.95 1.72
N ASN A 252 -7.94 -14.61 1.71
CA ASN A 252 -8.89 -13.82 2.51
C ASN A 252 -8.91 -14.23 4.00
N SER A 253 -7.78 -14.67 4.55
CA SER A 253 -7.66 -15.14 5.94
C SER A 253 -7.88 -14.02 6.97
N ASN A 254 -7.55 -12.79 6.61
CA ASN A 254 -7.82 -11.63 7.46
C ASN A 254 -9.06 -10.87 6.98
N LYS A 255 -10.20 -11.13 7.62
CA LYS A 255 -11.49 -10.51 7.27
C LYS A 255 -11.58 -9.00 7.55
N GLU A 256 -10.61 -8.42 8.23
CA GLU A 256 -10.53 -6.97 8.45
C GLU A 256 -9.89 -6.24 7.26
N VAL A 257 -9.20 -6.96 6.37
CA VAL A 257 -8.63 -6.39 5.16
C VAL A 257 -9.73 -6.23 4.12
N PHE A 258 -9.90 -4.99 3.65
CA PHE A 258 -10.88 -4.69 2.60
C PHE A 258 -10.47 -5.38 1.30
N GLN A 259 -11.43 -6.04 0.65
CA GLN A 259 -11.24 -6.71 -0.62
C GLN A 259 -11.58 -5.76 -1.78
N ALA A 260 -10.64 -5.63 -2.73
CA ALA A 260 -10.84 -4.80 -3.92
C ALA A 260 -11.91 -5.41 -4.85
N THR A 261 -12.55 -4.53 -5.62
CA THR A 261 -13.36 -4.96 -6.77
C THR A 261 -12.46 -5.14 -8.00
N ASN A 262 -11.53 -4.21 -8.23
CA ASN A 262 -10.61 -4.31 -9.35
C ASN A 262 -9.17 -4.08 -8.89
N THR A 263 -8.27 -4.98 -9.29
CA THR A 263 -6.84 -4.86 -9.03
C THR A 263 -6.08 -5.07 -10.33
N THR A 264 -5.30 -4.07 -10.74
CA THR A 264 -4.50 -4.12 -11.97
C THR A 264 -3.04 -3.86 -11.65
N ILE A 265 -2.18 -4.79 -12.05
CA ILE A 265 -0.72 -4.65 -12.07
C ILE A 265 -0.31 -4.61 -13.53
N ALA A 266 0.16 -3.46 -14.01
CA ALA A 266 0.54 -3.25 -15.41
C ALA A 266 1.87 -3.94 -15.76
N GLU A 267 2.10 -4.08 -17.04
CA GLU A 267 3.36 -4.57 -17.60
C GLU A 267 4.56 -3.74 -17.11
N GLY A 268 5.74 -4.36 -17.00
CA GLY A 268 6.95 -3.69 -16.49
C GLY A 268 6.97 -3.38 -14.99
N THR A 269 5.87 -3.62 -14.27
CA THR A 269 5.81 -3.51 -12.81
C THR A 269 6.60 -4.63 -12.15
N ILE A 270 7.29 -4.33 -11.05
CA ILE A 270 8.00 -5.31 -10.23
C ILE A 270 7.47 -5.28 -8.81
N LEU A 271 6.97 -6.44 -8.34
CA LEU A 271 6.67 -6.71 -6.94
C LEU A 271 7.73 -7.69 -6.42
N ASP A 272 8.48 -7.30 -5.39
CA ASP A 272 9.60 -8.10 -4.90
C ASP A 272 9.58 -8.24 -3.37
N ALA A 273 9.32 -9.44 -2.90
CA ALA A 273 9.35 -9.84 -1.50
C ALA A 273 10.46 -10.88 -1.23
N SER A 274 11.55 -10.86 -1.97
CA SER A 274 12.61 -11.84 -1.86
C SER A 274 13.50 -11.63 -0.64
N ALA A 275 14.18 -12.70 -0.20
CA ALA A 275 15.39 -12.59 0.61
C ALA A 275 16.59 -12.40 -0.31
N PHE A 276 17.54 -11.52 0.05
CA PHE A 276 18.68 -11.32 -0.84
C PHE A 276 19.97 -12.03 -0.42
N ASP A 277 20.10 -12.43 0.84
CA ASP A 277 21.32 -13.05 1.37
C ASP A 277 21.04 -14.45 1.91
N MET A 278 20.30 -14.56 3.00
CA MET A 278 19.90 -15.81 3.64
C MET A 278 18.42 -15.75 4.02
N GLY A 279 17.79 -16.94 4.20
CA GLY A 279 16.43 -17.06 4.68
C GLY A 279 15.39 -17.10 3.58
N ASP A 280 14.16 -17.29 3.98
CA ASP A 280 13.07 -17.61 3.07
C ASP A 280 12.56 -16.35 2.34
N GLY A 281 12.05 -16.54 1.13
CA GLY A 281 11.25 -15.55 0.42
C GLY A 281 10.02 -15.15 1.25
N GLY A 282 9.44 -14.00 0.92
CA GLY A 282 8.28 -13.46 1.61
C GLY A 282 6.96 -13.85 0.97
N GLU A 283 5.98 -12.97 1.11
CA GLU A 283 4.62 -13.17 0.64
C GLU A 283 4.19 -12.05 -0.30
N ILE A 284 3.57 -12.40 -1.43
CA ILE A 284 2.90 -11.45 -2.32
C ILE A 284 1.47 -11.92 -2.53
N VAL A 285 0.50 -11.03 -2.33
CA VAL A 285 -0.92 -11.23 -2.63
C VAL A 285 -1.39 -10.14 -3.58
N VAL A 286 -1.97 -10.56 -4.70
CA VAL A 286 -2.69 -9.68 -5.63
C VAL A 286 -4.11 -10.21 -5.77
N TRP A 287 -5.07 -9.45 -5.26
CA TRP A 287 -6.41 -9.95 -4.95
C TRP A 287 -7.51 -9.00 -5.44
N SER A 288 -8.63 -9.58 -5.88
CA SER A 288 -9.94 -8.93 -5.89
C SER A 288 -11.00 -9.90 -5.34
N ASP A 289 -12.13 -9.36 -4.86
CA ASP A 289 -13.17 -10.13 -4.17
C ASP A 289 -13.77 -11.23 -5.05
N ILE A 290 -13.41 -12.47 -4.78
CA ILE A 290 -13.87 -13.65 -5.53
C ILE A 290 -15.39 -13.87 -5.47
N HIS A 291 -16.06 -13.29 -4.47
CA HIS A 291 -17.53 -13.38 -4.32
C HIS A 291 -18.29 -12.25 -5.03
N ASN A 292 -17.59 -11.23 -5.52
CA ASN A 292 -18.19 -10.12 -6.24
C ASN A 292 -18.19 -10.38 -7.76
N SER A 293 -19.38 -10.51 -8.36
CA SER A 293 -19.54 -10.81 -9.79
C SER A 293 -18.87 -9.81 -10.73
N ASN A 294 -18.55 -8.61 -10.27
CA ASN A 294 -17.92 -7.57 -11.06
C ASN A 294 -16.41 -7.44 -10.78
N SER A 295 -15.85 -8.35 -9.98
CA SER A 295 -14.44 -8.22 -9.62
C SER A 295 -13.52 -8.80 -10.69
N LYS A 296 -12.38 -8.11 -10.86
CA LYS A 296 -11.32 -8.52 -11.79
C LYS A 296 -9.94 -8.25 -11.21
N THR A 297 -9.06 -9.24 -11.32
CA THR A 297 -7.63 -9.10 -11.09
C THR A 297 -6.88 -9.27 -12.40
N THR A 298 -6.07 -8.28 -12.79
CA THR A 298 -5.19 -8.33 -13.96
C THR A 298 -3.74 -8.17 -13.51
N VAL A 299 -2.86 -9.11 -13.87
CA VAL A 299 -1.44 -9.07 -13.48
C VAL A 299 -0.57 -9.38 -14.69
N LYS A 300 0.19 -8.37 -15.16
CA LYS A 300 1.13 -8.47 -16.29
C LYS A 300 2.57 -8.17 -15.89
N GLY A 301 2.83 -8.02 -14.62
CA GLY A 301 4.14 -7.66 -14.08
C GLY A 301 4.99 -8.86 -13.66
N THR A 302 6.11 -8.56 -13.03
CA THR A 302 7.02 -9.54 -12.44
C THR A 302 6.79 -9.61 -10.92
N LEU A 303 6.48 -10.79 -10.41
CA LEU A 303 6.30 -11.06 -8.98
C LEU A 303 7.39 -12.01 -8.49
N LYS A 304 8.14 -11.59 -7.46
CA LYS A 304 9.27 -12.35 -6.90
C LYS A 304 9.14 -12.53 -5.40
N ALA A 305 9.24 -13.77 -4.96
CA ALA A 305 9.35 -14.13 -3.55
C ALA A 305 10.45 -15.19 -3.40
N GLU A 306 11.68 -14.85 -3.85
CA GLU A 306 12.80 -15.78 -3.94
C GLU A 306 13.47 -15.97 -2.58
N GLY A 307 13.98 -17.18 -2.32
CA GLY A 307 14.86 -17.46 -1.19
C GLY A 307 16.23 -16.78 -1.32
N GLY A 308 16.94 -16.67 -0.21
CA GLY A 308 18.24 -16.01 -0.17
C GLY A 308 19.29 -16.72 -1.04
N LYS A 309 20.23 -15.94 -1.59
CA LYS A 309 21.28 -16.44 -2.50
C LYS A 309 22.23 -17.46 -1.87
N ILE A 310 22.35 -17.47 -0.55
CA ILE A 310 23.20 -18.40 0.18
C ILE A 310 22.40 -19.59 0.67
N LYS A 311 21.19 -19.34 1.23
CA LYS A 311 20.33 -20.36 1.84
C LYS A 311 18.93 -19.80 2.06
N GLY A 312 17.92 -20.63 1.90
CA GLY A 312 16.53 -20.32 2.23
C GLY A 312 15.55 -20.88 1.21
N ASN A 313 14.34 -21.15 1.63
CA ASN A 313 13.27 -21.59 0.75
C ASN A 313 12.70 -20.41 -0.04
N GLY A 314 12.07 -20.70 -1.18
CA GLY A 314 11.20 -19.75 -1.85
C GLY A 314 10.02 -19.34 -0.97
N GLY A 315 9.45 -18.16 -1.24
CA GLY A 315 8.28 -17.66 -0.53
C GLY A 315 6.97 -18.09 -1.20
N ARG A 316 5.93 -17.30 -1.02
CA ARG A 316 4.62 -17.61 -1.60
C ARG A 316 4.00 -16.42 -2.30
N ILE A 317 3.34 -16.69 -3.42
CA ILE A 317 2.65 -15.69 -4.24
C ILE A 317 1.21 -16.16 -4.44
N GLU A 318 0.25 -15.27 -4.33
CA GLU A 318 -1.14 -15.53 -4.64
C GLU A 318 -1.65 -14.51 -5.64
N THR A 319 -2.33 -15.00 -6.68
CA THR A 319 -3.11 -14.19 -7.62
C THR A 319 -4.53 -14.73 -7.65
N SER A 320 -5.49 -13.91 -7.21
CA SER A 320 -6.87 -14.34 -7.01
C SER A 320 -7.86 -13.28 -7.44
N GLY A 321 -9.01 -13.71 -7.94
CA GLY A 321 -10.10 -12.85 -8.35
C GLY A 321 -11.18 -13.67 -9.06
N ARG A 322 -12.42 -13.18 -9.08
CA ARG A 322 -13.48 -13.85 -9.81
C ARG A 322 -13.18 -13.93 -11.31
N ALA A 323 -12.80 -12.81 -11.91
CA ALA A 323 -12.14 -12.79 -13.22
C ALA A 323 -10.65 -12.57 -12.99
N LEU A 324 -9.80 -13.47 -13.49
CA LEU A 324 -8.36 -13.42 -13.32
C LEU A 324 -7.68 -13.40 -14.69
N ASP A 325 -6.83 -12.38 -14.90
CA ASP A 325 -6.05 -12.16 -16.11
C ASP A 325 -4.58 -12.12 -15.72
N ILE A 326 -3.85 -13.18 -16.05
CA ILE A 326 -2.44 -13.38 -15.70
C ILE A 326 -1.57 -13.63 -16.94
N ASP A 327 -2.05 -13.19 -18.11
CA ASP A 327 -1.26 -13.25 -19.33
C ASP A 327 0.00 -12.40 -19.20
N GLU A 328 1.11 -12.91 -19.74
CA GLU A 328 2.43 -12.25 -19.67
C GLU A 328 2.97 -12.01 -18.25
N ILE A 329 2.38 -12.62 -17.21
CA ILE A 329 2.93 -12.58 -15.85
C ILE A 329 4.28 -13.31 -15.78
N THR A 330 5.20 -12.79 -14.99
CA THR A 330 6.43 -13.50 -14.63
C THR A 330 6.44 -13.77 -13.14
N ILE A 331 6.56 -15.05 -12.77
CA ILE A 331 6.59 -15.50 -11.37
C ILE A 331 7.95 -16.11 -11.05
N SER A 332 8.47 -15.82 -9.87
CA SER A 332 9.63 -16.52 -9.33
C SER A 332 9.53 -16.65 -7.81
N THR A 333 9.54 -17.89 -7.34
CA THR A 333 9.69 -18.25 -5.93
C THR A 333 10.90 -19.18 -5.74
N LYS A 334 11.92 -19.01 -6.59
CA LYS A 334 13.13 -19.86 -6.62
C LYS A 334 13.87 -19.88 -5.29
N SER A 335 14.45 -21.05 -4.99
CA SER A 335 15.47 -21.25 -3.98
C SER A 335 16.81 -21.58 -4.64
N VAL A 336 17.92 -21.12 -4.06
CA VAL A 336 19.27 -21.56 -4.49
C VAL A 336 19.72 -22.77 -3.68
N ASP A 337 19.43 -22.76 -2.37
CA ASP A 337 19.72 -23.85 -1.44
C ASP A 337 18.54 -24.00 -0.46
N GLY A 338 17.54 -24.76 -0.89
CA GLY A 338 16.26 -24.99 -0.23
C GLY A 338 15.21 -25.50 -1.19
N VAL A 339 13.95 -25.41 -0.82
CA VAL A 339 12.80 -25.80 -1.66
C VAL A 339 12.26 -24.55 -2.34
N ASP A 340 11.94 -24.64 -3.63
CA ASP A 340 11.23 -23.58 -4.33
C ASP A 340 9.88 -23.32 -3.66
N GLY A 341 9.43 -22.08 -3.70
CA GLY A 341 8.20 -21.64 -3.04
C GLY A 341 6.95 -22.01 -3.83
N GLN A 342 5.86 -21.33 -3.53
CA GLN A 342 4.54 -21.63 -4.09
C GLN A 342 3.95 -20.41 -4.81
N TRP A 343 3.33 -20.67 -5.95
CA TRP A 343 2.35 -19.77 -6.56
C TRP A 343 0.95 -20.39 -6.47
N LEU A 344 0.05 -19.69 -5.80
CA LEU A 344 -1.37 -20.05 -5.67
C LEU A 344 -2.17 -19.22 -6.68
N ILE A 345 -2.95 -19.91 -7.49
CA ILE A 345 -3.88 -19.31 -8.45
C ILE A 345 -5.28 -19.72 -8.01
N ASP A 346 -6.12 -18.74 -7.66
CA ASP A 346 -7.46 -18.99 -7.11
C ASP A 346 -8.54 -18.14 -7.83
N PRO A 347 -8.92 -18.53 -9.06
CA PRO A 347 -10.12 -18.04 -9.74
C PRO A 347 -11.33 -18.95 -9.45
N TYR A 348 -12.47 -18.63 -10.04
CA TYR A 348 -13.74 -19.29 -9.79
C TYR A 348 -13.91 -20.66 -10.49
N ASN A 349 -13.70 -20.74 -11.81
CA ASN A 349 -13.47 -21.96 -12.60
C ASN A 349 -12.24 -21.78 -13.46
N ILE A 350 -11.51 -22.86 -13.73
CA ILE A 350 -10.25 -22.80 -14.44
C ILE A 350 -10.24 -23.79 -15.60
N THR A 351 -9.83 -23.30 -16.78
CA THR A 351 -9.44 -24.13 -17.90
C THR A 351 -7.95 -23.93 -18.19
N ILE A 352 -7.16 -24.96 -18.19
CA ILE A 352 -5.76 -24.96 -18.63
C ILE A 352 -5.76 -25.40 -20.09
N SER A 353 -5.37 -24.51 -21.03
CA SER A 353 -5.39 -24.82 -22.46
C SER A 353 -4.15 -24.35 -23.20
N SER A 354 -3.88 -24.96 -24.38
CA SER A 354 -2.78 -24.57 -25.29
C SER A 354 -3.22 -23.68 -26.43
N GLY A 355 -4.52 -23.41 -26.59
CA GLY A 355 -5.09 -22.73 -27.74
C GLY A 355 -5.35 -21.26 -27.53
N SER A 356 -5.59 -20.57 -28.64
CA SER A 356 -6.16 -19.22 -28.59
C SER A 356 -7.51 -19.29 -27.91
N ASP A 357 -7.64 -18.49 -26.96
CA ASP A 357 -8.72 -18.26 -26.06
C ASP A 357 -10.09 -18.17 -26.74
N THR A 358 -10.94 -19.16 -26.52
CA THR A 358 -12.37 -19.05 -26.84
C THR A 358 -13.09 -18.50 -25.62
N ASN A 359 -13.72 -17.35 -25.71
CA ASN A 359 -14.38 -16.56 -24.66
C ASN A 359 -13.45 -15.68 -23.81
N ILE A 360 -12.36 -15.23 -24.39
CA ILE A 360 -11.44 -14.30 -23.75
C ILE A 360 -11.28 -13.08 -24.64
N SER A 361 -11.41 -11.89 -24.09
CA SER A 361 -10.96 -10.66 -24.74
C SER A 361 -9.46 -10.51 -24.51
N GLY A 362 -8.65 -11.04 -25.40
CA GLY A 362 -7.24 -10.66 -25.58
C GLY A 362 -6.30 -10.96 -24.45
N SER A 363 -6.34 -12.07 -23.80
CA SER A 363 -5.45 -12.64 -22.76
C SER A 363 -6.20 -13.09 -21.52
N PHE A 364 -6.03 -14.32 -21.10
CA PHE A 364 -6.53 -15.03 -19.90
C PHE A 364 -7.52 -14.28 -18.97
N SER A 365 -8.41 -13.50 -19.53
CA SER A 365 -9.48 -12.84 -18.83
C SER A 365 -10.72 -13.67 -19.03
N ALA A 366 -11.10 -14.47 -18.05
CA ALA A 366 -12.43 -15.08 -18.08
C ALA A 366 -13.47 -13.96 -18.14
N SER A 367 -14.05 -13.77 -19.30
CA SER A 367 -15.08 -12.74 -19.52
C SER A 367 -16.40 -13.15 -18.89
N ASP A 368 -16.55 -14.41 -18.51
CA ASP A 368 -17.73 -14.94 -17.86
C ASP A 368 -17.39 -16.31 -17.22
N ASN A 369 -17.43 -16.37 -15.88
CA ASN A 369 -17.42 -17.57 -15.05
C ASN A 369 -16.24 -18.57 -15.18
N ASP A 370 -15.40 -18.54 -16.21
CA ASP A 370 -14.35 -19.52 -16.48
C ASP A 370 -13.01 -18.82 -16.70
N ALA A 371 -12.04 -18.98 -15.81
CA ALA A 371 -10.66 -18.53 -16.02
C ALA A 371 -9.92 -19.53 -16.92
N VAL A 372 -9.08 -19.05 -17.82
CA VAL A 372 -8.21 -19.88 -18.63
C VAL A 372 -6.76 -19.57 -18.30
N ILE A 373 -5.98 -20.61 -18.02
CA ILE A 373 -4.53 -20.52 -17.83
C ILE A 373 -3.87 -21.07 -19.08
N ASN A 374 -3.02 -20.25 -19.75
CA ASN A 374 -2.18 -20.77 -20.83
C ASN A 374 -1.17 -21.76 -20.27
N VAL A 375 -1.11 -22.93 -20.89
CA VAL A 375 -0.20 -23.98 -20.46
C VAL A 375 1.26 -23.52 -20.48
N GLY A 376 1.67 -22.66 -21.42
CA GLY A 376 3.03 -22.12 -21.47
C GLY A 376 3.36 -21.18 -20.29
N THR A 377 2.39 -20.39 -19.82
CA THR A 377 2.55 -19.58 -18.60
C THR A 377 2.72 -20.46 -17.38
N LEU A 378 1.90 -21.52 -17.26
CA LEU A 378 1.97 -22.48 -16.19
C LEU A 378 3.32 -23.24 -16.18
N GLU A 379 3.77 -23.70 -17.36
CA GLU A 379 5.06 -24.37 -17.51
C GLU A 379 6.25 -23.47 -17.20
N SER A 380 6.17 -22.20 -17.59
CA SER A 380 7.19 -21.18 -17.25
C SER A 380 7.27 -20.94 -15.75
N ALA A 381 6.14 -20.91 -15.05
CA ALA A 381 6.09 -20.79 -13.59
C ALA A 381 6.63 -22.04 -12.90
N LEU A 382 6.27 -23.24 -13.38
CA LEU A 382 6.79 -24.52 -12.88
C LEU A 382 8.32 -24.65 -13.01
N ALA A 383 8.94 -23.93 -13.95
CA ALA A 383 10.40 -23.89 -14.06
C ALA A 383 11.08 -23.19 -12.87
N SER A 384 10.34 -22.47 -12.01
CA SER A 384 10.89 -21.64 -10.92
C SER A 384 10.05 -21.59 -9.65
N SER A 385 8.96 -22.37 -9.56
CA SER A 385 8.03 -22.35 -8.42
C SER A 385 7.22 -23.64 -8.40
N ASN A 386 6.86 -24.12 -7.18
CA ASN A 386 5.73 -25.02 -7.08
C ASN A 386 4.45 -24.23 -7.37
N VAL A 387 3.54 -24.79 -8.16
CA VAL A 387 2.29 -24.10 -8.55
C VAL A 387 1.11 -24.84 -7.96
N THR A 388 0.21 -24.12 -7.29
CA THR A 388 -1.08 -24.68 -6.86
C THR A 388 -2.21 -23.93 -7.55
N VAL A 389 -3.05 -24.68 -8.25
CA VAL A 389 -4.27 -24.18 -8.89
C VAL A 389 -5.44 -24.67 -8.06
N THR A 390 -6.30 -23.77 -7.56
CA THR A 390 -7.42 -24.13 -6.72
C THR A 390 -8.66 -23.30 -7.03
N THR A 391 -9.82 -23.88 -6.83
CA THR A 391 -11.13 -23.26 -7.02
C THR A 391 -11.92 -23.22 -5.70
N ALA A 392 -11.23 -23.15 -4.57
CA ALA A 392 -11.82 -23.30 -3.22
C ALA A 392 -12.72 -22.12 -2.76
N GLY A 393 -12.98 -21.12 -3.59
CA GLY A 393 -13.89 -20.02 -3.29
C GLY A 393 -15.35 -20.41 -3.47
N GLY A 394 -16.14 -20.50 -2.39
CA GLY A 394 -17.56 -20.83 -2.42
C GLY A 394 -18.40 -19.86 -3.26
N GLY A 395 -18.89 -20.30 -4.41
CA GLY A 395 -19.74 -19.57 -5.33
C GLY A 395 -20.84 -20.44 -5.94
N PHE A 396 -21.60 -19.90 -6.91
CA PHE A 396 -22.69 -20.62 -7.60
C PHE A 396 -22.23 -21.61 -8.68
N GLN A 397 -20.93 -21.69 -8.97
CA GLN A 397 -20.34 -22.70 -9.87
C GLN A 397 -19.67 -23.81 -9.06
N SER A 398 -19.54 -24.98 -9.68
CA SER A 398 -19.01 -26.18 -9.04
C SER A 398 -17.52 -26.09 -8.68
N GLY A 399 -16.81 -25.05 -9.18
CA GLY A 399 -15.37 -24.91 -8.95
C GLY A 399 -14.58 -25.96 -9.75
N ASP A 400 -14.89 -26.13 -11.03
CA ASP A 400 -14.25 -27.16 -11.87
C ASP A 400 -12.89 -26.67 -12.39
N ILE A 401 -11.91 -27.55 -12.39
CA ILE A 401 -10.63 -27.38 -13.10
C ILE A 401 -10.67 -28.28 -14.33
N THR A 402 -10.61 -27.67 -15.52
CA THR A 402 -10.56 -28.39 -16.79
C THR A 402 -9.14 -28.28 -17.36
N VAL A 403 -8.52 -29.40 -17.71
CA VAL A 403 -7.20 -29.43 -18.36
C VAL A 403 -7.38 -29.89 -19.80
N ASP A 404 -7.35 -28.95 -20.74
CA ASP A 404 -7.53 -29.18 -22.18
C ASP A 404 -6.20 -29.23 -22.94
N ALA A 405 -5.06 -29.06 -22.26
CA ALA A 405 -3.72 -29.13 -22.85
C ALA A 405 -2.79 -30.00 -22.00
N SER A 406 -1.85 -30.67 -22.67
CA SER A 406 -0.81 -31.42 -21.96
C SER A 406 0.11 -30.42 -21.25
N ILE A 407 0.35 -30.65 -19.97
CA ILE A 407 1.29 -29.87 -19.17
C ILE A 407 2.61 -30.65 -19.14
N THR A 408 3.70 -30.03 -19.55
CA THR A 408 5.04 -30.62 -19.53
C THR A 408 5.98 -29.76 -18.69
N SER A 409 6.67 -30.35 -17.74
CA SER A 409 7.70 -29.66 -16.95
C SER A 409 8.95 -30.51 -16.87
N SER A 410 10.13 -29.90 -17.06
CA SER A 410 11.43 -30.53 -16.83
C SER A 410 12.00 -30.15 -15.45
N SER A 411 11.29 -29.36 -14.67
CA SER A 411 11.68 -29.01 -13.29
C SER A 411 11.23 -30.08 -12.29
N SER A 412 11.79 -30.02 -11.09
CA SER A 412 11.36 -30.85 -9.95
C SER A 412 10.24 -30.18 -9.13
N ASN A 413 9.70 -29.08 -9.60
CA ASN A 413 8.61 -28.38 -8.93
C ASN A 413 7.27 -29.09 -9.16
N ASP A 414 6.42 -29.04 -8.15
CA ASP A 414 5.12 -29.71 -8.12
C ASP A 414 4.00 -28.80 -8.67
N LEU A 415 3.00 -29.43 -9.31
CA LEU A 415 1.72 -28.85 -9.69
C LEU A 415 0.62 -29.43 -8.83
#